data_26b36783a2d8aedab89214fbd9c1874c
#
_entry.id   26b36783a2d8aedab89214fbd9c1874c
#
_cell.length_a   1.000
_cell.length_b   1.000
_cell.length_c   1.000
_cell.angle_alpha   90.00
_cell.angle_beta   90.00
_cell.angle_gamma   90.00
#
_symmetry.space_group_name_H-M   'P 1'
#
loop_
_entity.id
_entity.type
_entity.pdbx_description
1 polymer ?
#
loop_
_entity_poly.entity_id
_entity_poly.type
_entity_poly.pdbx_seq_one_letter_code
_entity_poly.pdbx_strand_id
1 'polypeptide(L)'
;MSAIQVAPVTLASDDVLVACHRLIPQLSSSSNPITLDELQDIVKSDATVLFAARSGQEIVGLLALAIFRIPTGVRAWIEDVVVDESARGKGVGEALNRAALSEAGRRGAKTVDLTSRPSRVAANRLYQRLGFKQRDTNVYRYDL
;
A
#
# COMPACT_ATOMS: atom_id res chain seq x y z
N MET A 1 -21.17 10.41 -6.09
CA MET A 1 -19.76 10.04 -5.87
C MET A 1 -19.48 8.68 -6.52
N SER A 2 -18.40 8.60 -7.27
CA SER A 2 -18.06 7.35 -7.93
C SER A 2 -17.65 6.28 -6.91
N ALA A 3 -17.99 5.03 -7.19
CA ALA A 3 -17.52 3.91 -6.40
C ALA A 3 -15.99 3.82 -6.47
N ILE A 4 -15.39 3.36 -5.37
CA ILE A 4 -13.95 3.14 -5.31
C ILE A 4 -13.64 1.80 -5.95
N GLN A 5 -12.73 1.81 -6.92
CA GLN A 5 -12.23 0.60 -7.58
C GLN A 5 -10.75 0.46 -7.31
N VAL A 6 -10.34 -0.71 -6.84
CA VAL A 6 -8.93 -1.01 -6.55
C VAL A 6 -8.45 -2.09 -7.49
N ALA A 7 -7.30 -1.86 -8.11
CA ALA A 7 -6.67 -2.84 -8.99
C ALA A 7 -5.16 -2.73 -8.90
N PRO A 8 -4.44 -3.84 -9.19
CA PRO A 8 -2.98 -3.77 -9.34
C PRO A 8 -2.61 -2.88 -10.52
N VAL A 9 -1.54 -2.12 -10.36
CA VAL A 9 -0.94 -1.36 -11.45
C VAL A 9 -0.15 -2.33 -12.34
N THR A 10 -0.58 -2.48 -13.58
CA THR A 10 0.06 -3.40 -14.55
C THR A 10 0.89 -2.68 -15.60
N LEU A 11 0.77 -1.35 -15.66
CA LEU A 11 1.49 -0.50 -16.61
C LEU A 11 1.98 0.74 -15.89
N ALA A 12 3.26 1.07 -16.06
CA ALA A 12 3.83 2.30 -15.53
C ALA A 12 3.44 3.48 -16.44
N SER A 13 2.18 3.87 -16.36
CA SER A 13 1.61 4.93 -17.17
C SER A 13 1.84 6.31 -16.55
N ASP A 14 1.65 7.36 -17.35
CA ASP A 14 1.82 8.73 -16.89
C ASP A 14 0.88 9.10 -15.74
N ASP A 15 -0.36 8.63 -15.80
CA ASP A 15 -1.33 8.91 -14.74
C ASP A 15 -0.94 8.28 -13.40
N VAL A 16 -0.34 7.10 -13.42
CA VAL A 16 0.17 6.46 -12.20
C VAL A 16 1.39 7.21 -11.66
N LEU A 17 2.31 7.61 -12.54
CA LEU A 17 3.49 8.37 -12.14
C LEU A 17 3.09 9.72 -11.52
N VAL A 18 2.17 10.43 -12.15
CA VAL A 18 1.64 11.70 -11.63
C VAL A 18 0.95 11.50 -10.28
N ALA A 19 0.17 10.41 -10.15
CA ALA A 19 -0.47 10.09 -8.88
C ALA A 19 0.56 9.83 -7.78
N CYS A 20 1.63 9.11 -8.06
CA CYS A 20 2.72 8.90 -7.10
C CYS A 20 3.32 10.23 -6.66
N HIS A 21 3.60 11.13 -7.62
CA HIS A 21 4.18 12.45 -7.31
C HIS A 21 3.24 13.31 -6.45
N ARG A 22 1.93 13.15 -6.61
CA ARG A 22 0.94 13.89 -5.85
C ARG A 22 0.66 13.29 -4.48
N LEU A 23 0.60 11.95 -4.38
CA LEU A 23 0.14 11.27 -3.18
C LEU A 23 1.29 10.98 -2.19
N ILE A 24 2.45 10.55 -2.66
CA ILE A 24 3.54 10.18 -1.77
C ILE A 24 3.99 11.32 -0.84
N PRO A 25 4.06 12.59 -1.29
CA PRO A 25 4.36 13.69 -0.36
C PRO A 25 3.36 13.85 0.78
N GLN A 26 2.13 13.38 0.62
CA GLN A 26 1.14 13.38 1.71
C GLN A 26 1.46 12.31 2.77
N LEU A 27 2.28 11.32 2.43
CA LEU A 27 2.73 10.28 3.34
C LEU A 27 4.12 10.58 3.91
N SER A 28 5.04 11.00 3.05
CA SER A 28 6.44 11.26 3.41
C SER A 28 6.95 12.45 2.62
N SER A 29 7.25 13.54 3.33
CA SER A 29 7.75 14.77 2.72
C SER A 29 9.25 14.72 2.40
N SER A 30 9.97 13.72 2.92
CA SER A 30 11.43 13.59 2.75
C SER A 30 11.84 12.70 1.58
N SER A 31 10.88 12.02 0.95
CA SER A 31 11.18 11.13 -0.18
C SER A 31 11.40 11.91 -1.46
N ASN A 32 12.41 11.51 -2.25
CA ASN A 32 12.56 12.02 -3.60
C ASN A 32 11.41 11.51 -4.47
N PRO A 33 10.93 12.32 -5.44
CA PRO A 33 9.90 11.84 -6.38
C PRO A 33 10.39 10.59 -7.13
N ILE A 34 9.53 9.58 -7.21
CA ILE A 34 9.83 8.35 -7.93
C ILE A 34 10.02 8.66 -9.43
N THR A 35 11.02 8.05 -10.04
CA THR A 35 11.24 8.17 -11.49
C THR A 35 10.39 7.15 -12.24
N LEU A 36 10.23 7.35 -13.56
CA LEU A 36 9.55 6.38 -14.40
C LEU A 36 10.25 5.02 -14.36
N ASP A 37 11.58 4.99 -14.41
CA ASP A 37 12.34 3.74 -14.34
C ASP A 37 12.09 3.01 -13.03
N GLU A 38 12.06 3.71 -11.92
CA GLU A 38 11.76 3.13 -10.62
C GLU A 38 10.31 2.59 -10.56
N LEU A 39 9.36 3.30 -11.14
CA LEU A 39 7.99 2.82 -11.23
C LEU A 39 7.90 1.56 -12.10
N GLN A 40 8.63 1.52 -13.21
CA GLN A 40 8.70 0.34 -14.07
C GLN A 40 9.28 -0.86 -13.31
N ASP A 41 10.29 -0.64 -12.47
CA ASP A 41 10.87 -1.70 -11.64
C ASP A 41 9.82 -2.30 -10.69
N ILE A 42 8.99 -1.45 -10.08
CA ILE A 42 7.90 -1.93 -9.23
C ILE A 42 6.91 -2.77 -10.04
N VAL A 43 6.48 -2.27 -11.18
CA VAL A 43 5.46 -2.94 -12.02
C VAL A 43 5.96 -4.28 -12.55
N LYS A 44 7.26 -4.39 -12.86
CA LYS A 44 7.88 -5.63 -13.38
C LYS A 44 8.18 -6.64 -12.28
N SER A 45 8.26 -6.22 -11.02
CA SER A 45 8.65 -7.11 -9.92
C SER A 45 7.55 -8.10 -9.60
N ASP A 46 7.90 -9.38 -9.51
CA ASP A 46 6.98 -10.40 -9.02
C ASP A 46 6.78 -10.32 -7.50
N ALA A 47 7.72 -9.68 -6.80
CA ALA A 47 7.70 -9.59 -5.34
C ALA A 47 6.92 -8.38 -4.83
N THR A 48 6.56 -7.44 -5.69
CA THR A 48 5.89 -6.21 -5.30
C THR A 48 4.66 -5.99 -6.16
N VAL A 49 3.54 -5.68 -5.52
CA VAL A 49 2.30 -5.27 -6.19
C VAL A 49 1.95 -3.87 -5.71
N LEU A 50 1.86 -2.93 -6.64
CA LEU A 50 1.36 -1.61 -6.34
C LEU A 50 -0.14 -1.59 -6.68
N PHE A 51 -0.98 -1.35 -5.67
CA PHE A 51 -2.42 -1.17 -5.87
C PHE A 51 -2.74 0.31 -5.99
N ALA A 52 -3.62 0.63 -6.94
CA ALA A 52 -4.18 1.97 -7.07
C ALA A 52 -5.68 1.91 -6.83
N ALA A 53 -6.18 2.86 -6.05
CA ALA A 53 -7.60 3.06 -5.84
C ALA A 53 -8.06 4.23 -6.69
N ARG A 54 -9.11 4.02 -7.46
CA ARG A 54 -9.67 5.05 -8.35
C ARG A 54 -11.08 5.42 -7.91
N SER A 55 -11.37 6.70 -7.99
CA SER A 55 -12.73 7.24 -7.95
C SER A 55 -12.98 7.82 -9.33
N GLY A 56 -13.77 7.11 -10.16
CA GLY A 56 -13.86 7.41 -11.57
C GLY A 56 -12.50 7.23 -12.26
N GLN A 57 -12.03 8.27 -12.91
CA GLN A 57 -10.73 8.28 -13.61
C GLN A 57 -9.57 8.65 -12.70
N GLU A 58 -9.85 9.23 -11.54
CA GLU A 58 -8.82 9.78 -10.67
C GLU A 58 -8.28 8.74 -9.70
N ILE A 59 -6.95 8.65 -9.59
CA ILE A 59 -6.29 7.84 -8.57
C ILE A 59 -6.31 8.62 -7.25
N VAL A 60 -6.96 8.04 -6.25
CA VAL A 60 -7.15 8.66 -4.93
C VAL A 60 -6.44 7.93 -3.81
N GLY A 61 -5.77 6.84 -4.10
CA GLY A 61 -5.00 6.10 -3.10
C GLY A 61 -4.04 5.11 -3.72
N LEU A 62 -3.01 4.77 -2.97
CA LEU A 62 -1.98 3.80 -3.34
C LEU A 62 -1.65 2.91 -2.15
N LEU A 63 -1.22 1.69 -2.43
CA LEU A 63 -0.71 0.76 -1.44
C LEU A 63 0.30 -0.16 -2.11
N ALA A 64 1.47 -0.34 -1.50
CA ALA A 64 2.46 -1.30 -1.96
C ALA A 64 2.40 -2.56 -1.10
N LEU A 65 2.33 -3.72 -1.75
CA LEU A 65 2.35 -5.03 -1.11
C LEU A 65 3.62 -5.77 -1.54
N ALA A 66 4.46 -6.14 -0.58
CA ALA A 66 5.62 -6.98 -0.83
C ALA A 66 5.28 -8.42 -0.44
N ILE A 67 5.69 -9.38 -1.28
CA ILE A 67 5.47 -10.80 -1.04
C ILE A 67 6.79 -11.51 -1.27
N PHE A 68 7.24 -12.26 -0.27
CA PHE A 68 8.56 -12.89 -0.34
C PHE A 68 8.55 -14.26 0.37
N ARG A 69 9.44 -15.12 -0.10
CA ARG A 69 9.62 -16.44 0.46
C ARG A 69 10.82 -16.47 1.40
N ILE A 70 10.58 -16.95 2.62
CA ILE A 70 11.62 -17.25 3.60
C ILE A 70 11.53 -18.72 3.98
N PRO A 71 12.52 -19.30 4.68
CA PRO A 71 12.48 -20.73 5.01
C PRO A 71 11.21 -21.19 5.72
N THR A 72 10.59 -20.34 6.53
CA THR A 72 9.38 -20.69 7.27
C THR A 72 8.09 -20.49 6.49
N GLY A 73 8.14 -20.00 5.27
CA GLY A 73 6.97 -19.85 4.41
C GLY A 73 6.95 -18.55 3.63
N VAL A 74 5.83 -18.29 2.99
CA VAL A 74 5.61 -17.04 2.26
C VAL A 74 5.06 -16.00 3.24
N ARG A 75 5.62 -14.79 3.18
CA ARG A 75 5.22 -13.65 4.02
C ARG A 75 4.83 -12.49 3.11
N ALA A 76 3.96 -11.63 3.61
CA ALA A 76 3.62 -10.40 2.92
C ALA A 76 3.77 -9.21 3.87
N TRP A 77 4.04 -8.04 3.29
CA TRP A 77 4.26 -6.80 4.03
C TRP A 77 3.62 -5.65 3.27
N ILE A 78 2.84 -4.85 3.98
CA ILE A 78 2.20 -3.66 3.39
C ILE A 78 3.04 -2.43 3.70
N GLU A 79 3.30 -1.63 2.66
CA GLU A 79 4.07 -0.39 2.73
C GLU A 79 3.35 0.74 1.98
N ASP A 80 3.69 1.96 2.34
CA ASP A 80 3.32 3.17 1.61
C ASP A 80 1.81 3.26 1.31
N VAL A 81 0.99 3.05 2.33
CA VAL A 81 -0.46 3.24 2.20
C VAL A 81 -0.74 4.73 2.30
N VAL A 82 -1.29 5.29 1.24
CA VAL A 82 -1.68 6.70 1.22
C VAL A 82 -3.04 6.87 0.56
N VAL A 83 -3.88 7.70 1.17
CA VAL A 83 -5.18 8.11 0.64
C VAL A 83 -5.15 9.63 0.50
N ASP A 84 -5.54 10.13 -0.67
CA ASP A 84 -5.63 11.56 -0.92
C ASP A 84 -6.49 12.21 0.15
N GLU A 85 -6.05 13.36 0.65
CA GLU A 85 -6.79 14.13 1.66
C GLU A 85 -8.24 14.36 1.25
N SER A 86 -8.46 14.65 -0.04
CA SER A 86 -9.81 14.89 -0.57
C SER A 86 -10.72 13.67 -0.55
N ALA A 87 -10.15 12.48 -0.41
CA ALA A 87 -10.88 11.21 -0.45
C ALA A 87 -10.91 10.47 0.89
N ARG A 88 -10.39 11.07 1.96
CA ARG A 88 -10.39 10.45 3.28
C ARG A 88 -11.81 10.33 3.83
N GLY A 89 -12.04 9.29 4.66
CA GLY A 89 -13.34 9.02 5.24
C GLY A 89 -14.34 8.37 4.27
N LYS A 90 -13.89 7.92 3.11
CA LYS A 90 -14.75 7.36 2.05
C LYS A 90 -14.49 5.87 1.78
N GLY A 91 -13.74 5.21 2.66
CA GLY A 91 -13.48 3.77 2.55
C GLY A 91 -12.33 3.39 1.62
N VAL A 92 -11.53 4.34 1.14
CA VAL A 92 -10.42 4.06 0.21
C VAL A 92 -9.35 3.20 0.87
N GLY A 93 -8.94 3.54 2.09
CA GLY A 93 -7.94 2.78 2.83
C GLY A 93 -8.40 1.35 3.10
N GLU A 94 -9.66 1.18 3.47
CA GLU A 94 -10.23 -0.16 3.66
C GLU A 94 -10.20 -0.97 2.37
N ALA A 95 -10.62 -0.40 1.26
CA ALA A 95 -10.64 -1.08 -0.04
C ALA A 95 -9.24 -1.49 -0.48
N LEU A 96 -8.25 -0.63 -0.31
CA LEU A 96 -6.85 -0.94 -0.62
C LEU A 96 -6.33 -2.10 0.22
N ASN A 97 -6.57 -2.05 1.53
CA ASN A 97 -6.10 -3.10 2.44
C ASN A 97 -6.77 -4.44 2.15
N ARG A 98 -8.07 -4.44 1.87
CA ARG A 98 -8.78 -5.67 1.53
C ARG A 98 -8.24 -6.30 0.25
N ALA A 99 -7.92 -5.49 -0.76
CA ALA A 99 -7.30 -5.97 -2.00
C ALA A 99 -5.93 -6.60 -1.73
N ALA A 100 -5.11 -5.95 -0.89
CA ALA A 100 -3.80 -6.45 -0.52
C ALA A 100 -3.90 -7.78 0.23
N LEU A 101 -4.81 -7.89 1.20
CA LEU A 101 -5.02 -9.12 1.96
C LEU A 101 -5.48 -10.27 1.05
N SER A 102 -6.38 -9.99 0.12
CA SER A 102 -6.87 -10.97 -0.86
C SER A 102 -5.72 -11.48 -1.75
N GLU A 103 -4.89 -10.58 -2.26
CA GLU A 103 -3.76 -10.95 -3.11
C GLU A 103 -2.70 -11.75 -2.34
N ALA A 104 -2.39 -11.35 -1.11
CA ALA A 104 -1.45 -12.08 -0.27
C ALA A 104 -1.93 -13.50 0.00
N GLY A 105 -3.21 -13.66 0.33
CA GLY A 105 -3.81 -14.99 0.54
C GLY A 105 -3.78 -15.84 -0.72
N ARG A 106 -4.10 -15.26 -1.87
CA ARG A 106 -4.06 -15.96 -3.15
C ARG A 106 -2.67 -16.50 -3.49
N ARG A 107 -1.62 -15.76 -3.09
CA ARG A 107 -0.23 -16.18 -3.31
C ARG A 107 0.33 -17.06 -2.20
N GLY A 108 -0.48 -17.46 -1.25
CA GLY A 108 -0.08 -18.39 -0.20
C GLY A 108 0.68 -17.77 0.96
N ALA A 109 0.61 -16.46 1.14
CA ALA A 109 1.22 -15.83 2.31
C ALA A 109 0.52 -16.29 3.58
N LYS A 110 1.31 -16.61 4.61
CA LYS A 110 0.77 -17.03 5.91
C LYS A 110 0.35 -15.84 6.76
N THR A 111 1.05 -14.72 6.61
CA THR A 111 0.80 -13.51 7.38
C THR A 111 1.03 -12.28 6.52
N VAL A 112 0.36 -11.21 6.88
CA VAL A 112 0.57 -9.88 6.31
C VAL A 112 0.88 -8.95 7.47
N ASP A 113 2.05 -8.35 7.46
CA ASP A 113 2.48 -7.40 8.48
C ASP A 113 2.55 -5.99 7.91
N LEU A 114 2.47 -5.02 8.79
CA LEU A 114 2.70 -3.61 8.50
C LEU A 114 3.18 -2.92 9.78
N THR A 115 3.76 -1.75 9.62
CA THR A 115 4.04 -0.88 10.76
C THR A 115 3.20 0.39 10.65
N SER A 116 2.77 0.90 11.80
CA SER A 116 1.99 2.13 11.88
C SER A 116 2.36 2.86 13.15
N ARG A 117 2.61 4.16 13.04
CA ARG A 117 2.93 4.97 14.22
C ARG A 117 1.72 5.07 15.13
N PRO A 118 1.91 5.07 16.46
CA PRO A 118 0.78 5.21 17.39
C PRO A 118 -0.05 6.47 17.17
N SER A 119 0.56 7.54 16.67
CA SER A 119 -0.12 8.81 16.39
C SER A 119 -1.13 8.73 15.24
N ARG A 120 -1.03 7.72 14.38
CA ARG A 120 -1.97 7.52 13.27
C ARG A 120 -3.23 6.80 13.75
N VAL A 121 -4.04 7.48 14.56
CA VAL A 121 -5.17 6.90 15.28
C VAL A 121 -6.21 6.29 14.31
N ALA A 122 -6.58 7.03 13.28
CA ALA A 122 -7.59 6.55 12.31
C ALA A 122 -7.12 5.33 11.55
N ALA A 123 -5.85 5.32 11.11
CA ALA A 123 -5.27 4.17 10.40
C ALA A 123 -5.20 2.94 11.32
N ASN A 124 -4.77 3.12 12.57
CA ASN A 124 -4.70 2.03 13.53
C ASN A 124 -6.07 1.43 13.83
N ARG A 125 -7.11 2.26 13.92
CA ARG A 125 -8.49 1.77 14.08
C ARG A 125 -8.93 0.95 12.87
N LEU A 126 -8.58 1.40 11.66
CA LEU A 126 -8.89 0.66 10.44
C LEU A 126 -8.23 -0.71 10.46
N TYR A 127 -6.95 -0.79 10.79
CA TYR A 127 -6.23 -2.06 10.83
C TYR A 127 -6.86 -3.04 11.82
N GLN A 128 -7.20 -2.57 13.02
CA GLN A 128 -7.85 -3.42 14.03
C GLN A 128 -9.23 -3.89 13.55
N ARG A 129 -10.00 -3.01 12.93
CA ARG A 129 -11.33 -3.36 12.36
C ARG A 129 -11.23 -4.41 11.27
N LEU A 130 -10.15 -4.38 10.47
CA LEU A 130 -9.90 -5.37 9.42
C LEU A 130 -9.42 -6.72 9.96
N GLY A 131 -9.06 -6.79 11.24
CA GLY A 131 -8.60 -8.02 11.86
C GLY A 131 -7.09 -8.09 12.07
N PHE A 132 -6.34 -7.03 11.76
CA PHE A 132 -4.93 -6.97 12.15
C PHE A 132 -4.82 -6.91 13.68
N LYS A 133 -3.83 -7.61 14.22
CA LYS A 133 -3.56 -7.63 15.65
C LYS A 133 -2.22 -6.98 15.91
N GLN A 134 -2.18 -6.07 16.87
CA GLN A 134 -0.93 -5.48 17.31
C GLN A 134 -0.04 -6.57 17.92
N ARG A 135 1.23 -6.61 17.47
CA ARG A 135 2.17 -7.60 17.95
C ARG A 135 3.04 -7.04 19.08
N ASP A 136 3.36 -7.89 20.03
CA ASP A 136 4.32 -7.59 21.08
C ASP A 136 5.72 -7.97 20.56
N THR A 137 6.32 -7.07 19.81
CA THR A 137 7.63 -7.26 19.17
C THR A 137 8.30 -5.91 18.98
N ASN A 138 9.61 -5.93 18.75
CA ASN A 138 10.36 -4.71 18.47
C ASN A 138 10.67 -4.62 16.98
N VAL A 139 10.58 -3.42 16.44
CA VAL A 139 10.99 -3.13 15.07
C VAL A 139 12.30 -2.35 15.13
N TYR A 140 13.32 -2.86 14.46
CA TYR A 140 14.64 -2.21 14.42
C TYR A 140 14.92 -1.71 13.02
N ARG A 141 15.58 -0.55 12.92
CA ARG A 141 16.04 0.02 11.65
C ARG A 141 17.53 0.28 11.70
N TYR A 142 18.24 -0.11 10.67
CA TYR A 142 19.62 0.29 10.43
C TYR A 142 19.64 1.12 9.14
N ASP A 143 20.08 2.36 9.22
CA ASP A 143 20.18 3.23 8.04
C ASP A 143 21.52 2.98 7.34
N LEU A 144 21.45 2.77 6.04
CA LEU A 144 22.61 2.51 5.19
C LEU A 144 23.15 3.80 4.58
#